data_0abe920420818729290b1f371c87ffd3
#
_entry.id   0abe920420818729290b1f371c87ffd3
#
_cell.length_a   1.000
_cell.length_b   1.000
_cell.length_c   1.000
_cell.angle_alpha   90.00
_cell.angle_beta   90.00
_cell.angle_gamma   90.00
#
_symmetry.space_group_name_H-M   'P 1'
#
loop_
_entity.id
_entity.type
_entity.pdbx_description
1 polymer ?
#
loop_
_entity_poly.entity_id
_entity_poly.type
_entity_poly.pdbx_seq_one_letter_code
_entity_poly.pdbx_strand_id
1 'polypeptide(L)'
;SGCKVDVNVPDAATAAKILRTKWDLGLKGGFVIANPIPAEYELDYNEMEAVINRALEAAKAEGIHGKDTTPFLLAHIKDYTKGVSLASNLQLAYNNARMAAKIAIAYSKLG
;
A
#
# COMPACT_ATOMS: atom_id res chain seq x y z
N SER A 1 0.82 -0.55 -8.23
CA SER A 1 1.01 -1.91 -8.69
C SER A 1 0.00 -2.23 -9.79
N GLY A 2 0.30 -3.25 -10.60
CA GLY A 2 -0.61 -3.75 -11.63
C GLY A 2 -1.69 -4.71 -11.13
N CYS A 3 -1.74 -4.96 -9.83
CA CYS A 3 -2.70 -5.89 -9.22
C CYS A 3 -4.07 -5.25 -9.06
N LYS A 4 -5.11 -6.04 -9.33
CA LYS A 4 -6.50 -5.60 -9.13
C LYS A 4 -7.01 -6.03 -7.77
N VAL A 5 -7.94 -5.24 -7.21
CA VAL A 5 -8.65 -5.58 -5.97
C VAL A 5 -10.04 -6.13 -6.32
N ASP A 6 -10.65 -6.88 -5.40
CA ASP A 6 -11.97 -7.47 -5.61
C ASP A 6 -13.06 -6.41 -5.72
N VAL A 7 -13.00 -5.37 -4.91
CA VAL A 7 -13.98 -4.29 -4.89
C VAL A 7 -13.27 -2.95 -4.85
N ASN A 8 -13.67 -2.04 -5.71
CA ASN A 8 -13.20 -0.65 -5.70
C ASN A 8 -14.29 0.24 -5.11
N VAL A 9 -13.93 1.07 -4.13
CA VAL A 9 -14.88 1.96 -3.46
C VAL A 9 -14.49 3.42 -3.66
N PRO A 10 -15.48 4.32 -3.84
CA PRO A 10 -15.19 5.71 -4.20
C PRO A 10 -14.71 6.57 -3.02
N ASP A 11 -15.07 6.22 -1.79
CA ASP A 11 -14.83 7.08 -0.63
C ASP A 11 -14.74 6.31 0.69
N ALA A 12 -14.34 7.03 1.75
CA ALA A 12 -14.22 6.48 3.09
C ALA A 12 -15.56 6.05 3.69
N ALA A 13 -16.65 6.75 3.37
CA ALA A 13 -17.98 6.43 3.87
C ALA A 13 -18.45 5.07 3.36
N THR A 14 -18.23 4.78 2.06
CA THR A 14 -18.56 3.48 1.46
C THR A 14 -17.72 2.36 2.06
N ALA A 15 -16.42 2.58 2.23
CA ALA A 15 -15.54 1.62 2.88
C ALA A 15 -15.98 1.29 4.31
N ALA A 16 -16.38 2.33 5.08
CA ALA A 16 -16.89 2.15 6.44
C ALA A 16 -18.17 1.31 6.46
N LYS A 17 -19.09 1.54 5.54
CA LYS A 17 -20.34 0.75 5.43
C LYS A 17 -20.07 -0.71 5.10
N ILE A 18 -19.15 -0.99 4.18
CA ILE A 18 -18.76 -2.36 3.84
C ILE A 18 -18.16 -3.06 5.06
N LEU A 19 -17.26 -2.40 5.75
CA LEU A 19 -16.63 -2.92 6.96
C LEU A 19 -17.66 -3.21 8.04
N ARG A 20 -18.59 -2.28 8.29
CA ARG A 20 -19.67 -2.46 9.27
C ARG A 20 -20.58 -3.63 8.89
N THR A 21 -20.94 -3.74 7.63
CA THR A 21 -21.76 -4.85 7.14
C THR A 21 -21.09 -6.20 7.38
N LYS A 22 -19.78 -6.28 7.13
CA LYS A 22 -19.03 -7.49 7.41
C LYS A 22 -19.14 -7.92 8.87
N TRP A 23 -18.95 -6.99 9.80
CA TRP A 23 -19.04 -7.29 11.24
C TRP A 23 -20.46 -7.59 11.69
N ASP A 24 -21.46 -6.88 11.17
CA ASP A 24 -22.88 -7.11 11.48
C ASP A 24 -23.34 -8.49 11.02
N LEU A 25 -22.76 -9.01 9.93
CA LEU A 25 -23.03 -10.38 9.46
C LEU A 25 -22.31 -11.46 10.30
N GLY A 26 -21.51 -11.07 11.27
CA GLY A 26 -20.76 -12.01 12.11
C GLY A 26 -19.58 -12.66 11.42
N LEU A 27 -19.15 -12.14 10.27
CA LEU A 27 -17.99 -12.65 9.56
C LEU A 27 -16.72 -12.34 10.35
N LYS A 28 -15.84 -13.32 10.43
CA LYS A 28 -14.56 -13.21 11.14
C LYS A 28 -13.40 -13.02 10.16
N GLY A 29 -12.23 -12.73 10.70
CA GLY A 29 -11.02 -12.50 9.93
C GLY A 29 -10.67 -11.01 9.80
N GLY A 30 -9.86 -10.68 8.83
CA GLY A 30 -9.40 -9.32 8.59
C GLY A 30 -10.12 -8.62 7.45
N PHE A 31 -9.75 -7.38 7.24
CA PHE A 31 -10.22 -6.57 6.13
C PHE A 31 -9.05 -5.72 5.61
N VAL A 32 -8.69 -5.93 4.36
CA VAL A 32 -7.56 -5.20 3.75
C VAL A 32 -8.11 -4.10 2.86
N ILE A 33 -7.67 -2.89 3.12
CA ILE A 33 -8.00 -1.71 2.30
C ILE A 33 -6.72 -1.25 1.61
N ALA A 34 -6.65 -1.46 0.30
CA ALA A 34 -5.54 -1.01 -0.51
C ALA A 34 -5.80 0.44 -0.93
N ASN A 35 -4.92 1.34 -0.51
CA ASN A 35 -5.05 2.76 -0.76
C ASN A 35 -3.91 3.21 -1.68
N PRO A 36 -4.21 3.76 -2.87
CA PRO A 36 -3.16 4.17 -3.78
C PRO A 36 -2.43 5.41 -3.29
N ILE A 37 -1.18 5.56 -3.73
CA ILE A 37 -0.43 6.80 -3.52
C ILE A 37 -1.13 7.95 -4.26
N PRO A 38 -1.09 9.21 -3.75
CA PRO A 38 -1.58 10.36 -4.50
C PRO A 38 -0.86 10.48 -5.86
N ALA A 39 -1.64 10.77 -6.91
CA ALA A 39 -1.13 10.78 -8.29
C ALA A 39 0.10 11.68 -8.49
N GLU A 40 0.19 12.79 -7.76
CA GLU A 40 1.32 13.71 -7.81
C GLU A 40 2.66 13.11 -7.33
N TYR A 41 2.59 12.02 -6.55
CA TYR A 41 3.76 11.31 -6.03
C TYR A 41 3.96 9.95 -6.70
N GLU A 42 3.11 9.60 -7.65
CA GLU A 42 3.17 8.32 -8.35
C GLU A 42 4.42 8.23 -9.21
N LEU A 43 5.10 7.08 -9.14
CA LEU A 43 6.26 6.79 -9.97
C LEU A 43 5.83 6.00 -11.20
N ASP A 44 6.59 6.12 -12.30
CA ASP A 44 6.32 5.36 -13.52
C ASP A 44 6.39 3.86 -13.23
N TYR A 45 5.32 3.14 -13.62
CA TYR A 45 5.19 1.71 -13.35
C TYR A 45 6.31 0.90 -14.01
N ASN A 46 6.61 1.17 -15.28
CA ASN A 46 7.61 0.41 -16.03
C ASN A 46 9.01 0.65 -15.49
N GLU A 47 9.34 1.89 -15.15
CA GLU A 47 10.63 2.24 -14.55
C GLU A 47 10.78 1.56 -13.19
N MET A 48 9.75 1.61 -12.37
CA MET A 48 9.77 1.00 -11.04
C MET A 48 9.86 -0.51 -11.11
N GLU A 49 9.17 -1.14 -12.05
CA GLU A 49 9.26 -2.59 -12.23
C GLU A 49 10.66 -3.05 -12.61
N ALA A 50 11.33 -2.31 -13.50
CA ALA A 50 12.71 -2.59 -13.85
C ALA A 50 13.65 -2.47 -12.63
N VAL A 51 13.46 -1.45 -11.80
CA VAL A 51 14.24 -1.25 -10.58
C VAL A 51 13.98 -2.35 -9.56
N ILE A 52 12.71 -2.73 -9.36
CA ILE A 52 12.31 -3.81 -8.45
C ILE A 52 12.93 -5.14 -8.89
N ASN A 53 12.91 -5.45 -10.18
CA ASN A 53 13.49 -6.68 -10.70
C ASN A 53 15.01 -6.74 -10.46
N ARG A 54 15.71 -5.63 -10.65
CA ARG A 54 17.14 -5.55 -10.33
C ARG A 54 17.41 -5.78 -8.85
N ALA A 55 16.58 -5.18 -7.98
CA ALA A 55 16.70 -5.35 -6.54
C ALA A 55 16.43 -6.80 -6.12
N LEU A 56 15.45 -7.47 -6.74
CA LEU A 56 15.15 -8.89 -6.49
C LEU A 56 16.32 -9.80 -6.91
N GLU A 57 16.94 -9.53 -8.05
CA GLU A 57 18.11 -10.26 -8.49
C GLU A 57 19.29 -10.08 -7.52
N ALA A 58 19.53 -8.85 -7.06
CA ALA A 58 20.53 -8.56 -6.06
C ALA A 58 20.25 -9.29 -4.73
N ALA A 59 19.01 -9.34 -4.30
CA ALA A 59 18.60 -10.07 -3.11
C ALA A 59 18.90 -11.56 -3.23
N LYS A 60 18.60 -12.17 -4.38
CA LYS A 60 18.92 -13.57 -4.63
C LYS A 60 20.44 -13.83 -4.60
N ALA A 61 21.22 -12.94 -5.22
CA ALA A 61 22.68 -13.06 -5.26
C ALA A 61 23.31 -13.00 -3.86
N GLU A 62 22.72 -12.20 -2.96
CA GLU A 62 23.17 -12.04 -1.57
C GLU A 62 22.51 -13.00 -0.59
N GLY A 63 21.62 -13.88 -1.05
CA GLY A 63 20.93 -14.84 -0.20
C GLY A 63 19.90 -14.25 0.74
N ILE A 64 19.37 -13.07 0.40
CA ILE A 64 18.34 -12.39 1.20
C ILE A 64 16.98 -13.03 0.95
N HIS A 65 16.28 -13.43 2.01
CA HIS A 65 14.95 -14.05 1.92
C HIS A 65 14.12 -13.79 3.17
N GLY A 66 12.83 -14.14 3.11
CA GLY A 66 11.92 -14.01 4.24
C GLY A 66 11.69 -12.55 4.65
N LYS A 67 11.67 -12.30 5.94
CA LYS A 67 11.41 -10.98 6.52
C LYS A 67 12.43 -9.90 6.14
N ASP A 68 13.61 -10.30 5.71
CA ASP A 68 14.69 -9.38 5.35
C ASP A 68 14.54 -8.84 3.91
N THR A 69 13.68 -9.45 3.12
CA THR A 69 13.46 -9.06 1.71
C THR A 69 12.95 -7.63 1.57
N THR A 70 11.91 -7.26 2.30
CA THR A 70 11.30 -5.93 2.15
C THR A 70 12.25 -4.79 2.54
N PRO A 71 12.94 -4.82 3.69
CA PRO A 71 13.93 -3.78 4.01
C PRO A 71 15.06 -3.69 2.98
N PHE A 72 15.52 -4.83 2.48
CA PHE A 72 16.55 -4.88 1.45
C PHE A 72 16.08 -4.22 0.14
N LEU A 73 14.89 -4.57 -0.33
CA LEU A 73 14.31 -4.00 -1.54
C LEU A 73 14.12 -2.48 -1.42
N LEU A 74 13.59 -2.01 -0.29
CA LEU A 74 13.39 -0.58 -0.06
C LEU A 74 14.70 0.20 -0.10
N ALA A 75 15.75 -0.32 0.52
CA ALA A 75 17.06 0.29 0.51
C ALA A 75 17.66 0.35 -0.91
N HIS A 76 17.58 -0.75 -1.65
CA HIS A 76 18.07 -0.82 -3.02
C HIS A 76 17.32 0.11 -3.97
N ILE A 77 15.99 0.11 -3.88
CA ILE A 77 15.13 0.98 -4.71
C ILE A 77 15.39 2.44 -4.39
N LYS A 78 15.58 2.79 -3.11
CA LYS A 78 15.96 4.14 -2.71
C LYS A 78 17.26 4.57 -3.38
N ASP A 79 18.28 3.72 -3.38
CA ASP A 79 19.58 4.02 -3.96
C ASP A 79 19.49 4.18 -5.49
N TYR A 80 18.78 3.29 -6.17
CA TYR A 80 18.58 3.37 -7.62
C TYR A 80 17.79 4.61 -8.04
N THR A 81 16.81 5.03 -7.26
CA THR A 81 15.97 6.19 -7.57
C THR A 81 16.50 7.49 -6.97
N LYS A 82 17.68 7.48 -6.37
CA LYS A 82 18.30 8.65 -5.72
C LYS A 82 17.40 9.30 -4.67
N GLY A 83 16.69 8.48 -3.91
CA GLY A 83 15.80 8.93 -2.84
C GLY A 83 14.38 9.29 -3.28
N VAL A 84 14.06 9.32 -4.56
CA VAL A 84 12.71 9.63 -5.05
C VAL A 84 11.69 8.59 -4.56
N SER A 85 12.03 7.30 -4.56
CA SER A 85 11.16 6.25 -4.05
C SER A 85 10.89 6.39 -2.55
N LEU A 86 11.85 6.88 -1.77
CA LEU A 86 11.64 7.13 -0.34
C LEU A 86 10.61 8.22 -0.13
N ALA A 87 10.72 9.33 -0.86
CA ALA A 87 9.75 10.43 -0.78
C ALA A 87 8.34 9.94 -1.16
N SER A 88 8.23 9.15 -2.24
CA SER A 88 6.99 8.52 -2.67
C SER A 88 6.41 7.61 -1.58
N ASN A 89 7.25 6.76 -0.99
CA ASN A 89 6.83 5.83 0.05
C ASN A 89 6.36 6.55 1.34
N LEU A 90 7.00 7.65 1.70
CA LEU A 90 6.55 8.47 2.83
C LEU A 90 5.17 9.09 2.56
N GLN A 91 4.92 9.58 1.36
CA GLN A 91 3.60 10.11 0.99
C GLN A 91 2.54 9.02 0.97
N LEU A 92 2.89 7.80 0.56
CA LEU A 92 2.00 6.65 0.65
C LEU A 92 1.62 6.37 2.12
N ALA A 93 2.59 6.35 3.03
CA ALA A 93 2.34 6.13 4.44
C ALA A 93 1.44 7.22 5.04
N TYR A 94 1.70 8.47 4.73
CA TYR A 94 0.87 9.59 5.19
C TYR A 94 -0.56 9.51 4.64
N ASN A 95 -0.71 9.16 3.36
CA ASN A 95 -2.02 9.02 2.75
C ASN A 95 -2.80 7.84 3.37
N ASN A 96 -2.11 6.75 3.68
CA ASN A 96 -2.73 5.61 4.36
C ASN A 96 -3.23 6.01 5.76
N ALA A 97 -2.45 6.77 6.52
CA ALA A 97 -2.86 7.25 7.83
C ALA A 97 -4.07 8.19 7.76
N ARG A 98 -4.09 9.10 6.80
CA ARG A 98 -5.22 10.00 6.57
C ARG A 98 -6.49 9.24 6.20
N MET A 99 -6.37 8.27 5.30
CA MET A 99 -7.51 7.46 4.86
C MET A 99 -8.04 6.60 6.00
N ALA A 100 -7.18 6.00 6.80
CA ALA A 100 -7.58 5.23 7.97
C ALA A 100 -8.38 6.09 8.97
N ALA A 101 -7.92 7.32 9.20
CA ALA A 101 -8.64 8.27 10.06
C ALA A 101 -10.02 8.62 9.50
N LYS A 102 -10.13 8.89 8.20
CA LYS A 102 -11.41 9.18 7.53
C LYS A 102 -12.39 8.01 7.64
N ILE A 103 -11.91 6.78 7.44
CA ILE A 103 -12.72 5.58 7.56
C ILE A 103 -13.18 5.38 9.01
N ALA A 104 -12.30 5.57 9.98
CA ALA A 104 -12.64 5.45 11.40
C ALA A 104 -13.72 6.47 11.81
N ILE A 105 -13.59 7.72 11.36
CA ILE A 105 -14.60 8.77 11.62
C ILE A 105 -15.93 8.39 10.97
N ALA A 106 -15.94 7.99 9.71
CA ALA A 106 -17.14 7.57 9.02
C ALA A 106 -17.79 6.35 9.69
N TYR A 107 -17.00 5.38 10.11
CA TYR A 107 -17.47 4.21 10.84
C TYR A 107 -18.14 4.58 12.14
N SER A 108 -17.53 5.48 12.93
CA SER A 108 -18.09 5.91 14.22
C SER A 108 -19.44 6.62 14.09
N LYS A 109 -19.73 7.19 12.93
CA LYS A 109 -21.00 7.88 12.65
C LYS A 109 -22.11 6.96 12.15
N LEU A 110 -21.83 5.70 11.91
CA LEU A 110 -22.85 4.73 11.46
C LEU A 110 -23.80 4.26 12.57
N GLY A 111 -23.58 4.67 13.78
CA GLY A 111 -24.44 4.32 14.92
C GLY A 111 -24.15 2.96 15.45
#